data_1a67be8c01e25cc2968c675887284d5d
#
_entry.id   1a67be8c01e25cc2968c675887284d5d
#
_cell.length_a   1.000
_cell.length_b   1.000
_cell.length_c   1.000
_cell.angle_alpha   90.00
_cell.angle_beta   90.00
_cell.angle_gamma   90.00
#
_symmetry.space_group_name_H-M   'P 1'
#
loop_
_entity.id
_entity.type
_entity.pdbx_description
1 polymer ?
#
loop_
_entity_poly.entity_id
_entity_poly.type
_entity_poly.pdbx_seq_one_letter_code
_entity_poly.pdbx_strand_id
1 'polypeptide(L)'
;MKILVIGSNGQLGRSLLTSLARPYPGTIFWDRQALDLTKLGVIRARLENLGPQVIINASAYTAVDQAEQETALALAVNRDAVGEIASYCAAVDAVLIHVSTDYVFDGAASAPYVETADTNPQGVYGASKLAGEQAIAASGCRHLILRTAWVFSPYGQNFLKTMLRLGGERDTLSVVADQIGSPTFAGDLAEAIVATLKPVREGDCAWGLYHYAGDASVSWYEFACEIFAQAQHMGFSVPDTVNAISTSEYPTPAPRPAWSALDSSKFTGVFGQPSSDWRAGITTCLQALGQLSK
;
A
#
# COMPACT_ATOMS: atom_id res chain seq x y z
N MET A 1 -17.67 17.62 3.88
CA MET A 1 -16.59 16.84 4.55
C MET A 1 -15.27 17.27 3.92
N LYS A 2 -14.36 17.85 4.71
CA LYS A 2 -13.03 18.29 4.24
C LYS A 2 -12.06 17.09 4.36
N ILE A 3 -11.60 16.58 3.22
CA ILE A 3 -10.71 15.42 3.13
C ILE A 3 -9.30 15.90 2.79
N LEU A 4 -8.30 15.39 3.50
CA LEU A 4 -6.89 15.55 3.21
C LEU A 4 -6.28 14.19 2.86
N VAL A 5 -5.58 14.11 1.72
CA VAL A 5 -4.72 12.97 1.35
C VAL A 5 -3.26 13.39 1.56
N ILE A 6 -2.52 12.65 2.38
CA ILE A 6 -1.08 12.82 2.59
C ILE A 6 -0.36 11.73 1.78
N GLY A 7 0.70 12.11 1.05
CA GLY A 7 1.44 11.20 0.16
C GLY A 7 0.92 11.18 -1.28
N SER A 8 0.43 12.32 -1.77
CA SER A 8 -0.24 12.47 -3.07
C SER A 8 0.61 12.08 -4.29
N ASN A 9 1.94 12.11 -4.20
CA ASN A 9 2.85 11.75 -5.29
C ASN A 9 3.17 10.25 -5.37
N GLY A 10 2.80 9.47 -4.34
CA GLY A 10 2.94 8.01 -4.30
C GLY A 10 1.95 7.28 -5.21
N GLN A 11 2.12 5.96 -5.38
CA GLN A 11 1.24 5.11 -6.19
C GLN A 11 -0.24 5.27 -5.80
N LEU A 12 -0.54 5.04 -4.52
CA LEU A 12 -1.90 5.16 -3.99
C LEU A 12 -2.39 6.61 -4.00
N GLY A 13 -1.55 7.59 -3.64
CA GLY A 13 -1.96 9.00 -3.65
C GLY A 13 -2.41 9.48 -5.03
N ARG A 14 -1.73 9.05 -6.10
CA ARG A 14 -2.12 9.34 -7.49
C ARG A 14 -3.38 8.60 -7.92
N SER A 15 -3.58 7.37 -7.47
CA SER A 15 -4.83 6.63 -7.70
C SER A 15 -6.00 7.32 -6.97
N LEU A 16 -5.81 7.74 -5.72
CA LEU A 16 -6.82 8.49 -4.95
C LEU A 16 -7.20 9.82 -5.59
N LEU A 17 -6.26 10.49 -6.26
CA LEU A 17 -6.56 11.74 -6.98
C LEU A 17 -7.59 11.50 -8.09
N THR A 18 -7.52 10.38 -8.77
CA THR A 18 -8.51 9.98 -9.79
C THR A 18 -9.83 9.54 -9.14
N SER A 19 -9.78 8.65 -8.16
CA SER A 19 -10.96 8.06 -7.52
C SER A 19 -11.79 9.08 -6.72
N LEU A 20 -11.15 10.08 -6.12
CA LEU A 20 -11.83 11.14 -5.35
C LEU A 20 -12.33 12.30 -6.21
N ALA A 21 -11.87 12.45 -7.45
CA ALA A 21 -12.14 13.63 -8.28
C ALA A 21 -13.64 13.92 -8.49
N ARG A 22 -14.47 12.88 -8.65
CA ARG A 22 -15.91 13.03 -8.86
C ARG A 22 -16.71 13.03 -7.55
N PRO A 23 -16.55 12.02 -6.66
CA PRO A 23 -17.40 11.95 -5.46
C PRO A 23 -17.02 12.99 -4.40
N TYR A 24 -15.76 13.46 -4.39
CA TYR A 24 -15.24 14.41 -3.40
C TYR A 24 -14.30 15.46 -4.03
N PRO A 25 -14.80 16.32 -4.94
CA PRO A 25 -13.96 17.23 -5.74
C PRO A 25 -13.22 18.30 -4.91
N GLY A 26 -13.60 18.49 -3.65
CA GLY A 26 -12.91 19.40 -2.72
C GLY A 26 -11.80 18.75 -1.90
N THR A 27 -11.35 17.53 -2.27
CA THR A 27 -10.25 16.86 -1.57
C THR A 27 -8.93 17.58 -1.76
N ILE A 28 -8.18 17.73 -0.67
CA ILE A 28 -6.87 18.39 -0.64
C ILE A 28 -5.79 17.32 -0.67
N PHE A 29 -4.76 17.53 -1.48
CA PHE A 29 -3.67 16.58 -1.67
C PHE A 29 -2.35 17.22 -1.27
N TRP A 30 -1.66 16.60 -0.30
CA TRP A 30 -0.34 17.01 0.16
C TRP A 30 0.71 15.98 -0.20
N ASP A 31 1.75 16.45 -0.86
CA ASP A 31 2.98 15.71 -1.09
C ASP A 31 4.02 16.02 -0.01
N ARG A 32 5.25 15.52 -0.18
CA ARG A 32 6.35 15.76 0.76
C ARG A 32 6.74 17.24 0.87
N GLN A 33 6.54 18.04 -0.18
CA GLN A 33 6.85 19.47 -0.13
C GLN A 33 5.81 20.22 0.73
N ALA A 34 4.54 19.83 0.61
CA ALA A 34 3.46 20.40 1.40
C ALA A 34 3.52 19.96 2.87
N LEU A 35 3.90 18.67 3.15
CA LEU A 35 4.05 18.15 4.50
C LEU A 35 5.19 17.12 4.54
N ASP A 36 6.35 17.53 5.04
CA ASP A 36 7.48 16.64 5.30
C ASP A 36 7.29 15.95 6.66
N LEU A 37 6.96 14.65 6.63
CA LEU A 37 6.70 13.85 7.84
C LEU A 37 7.93 13.62 8.70
N THR A 38 9.13 13.93 8.22
CA THR A 38 10.34 13.90 9.06
C THR A 38 10.43 15.10 10.01
N LYS A 39 9.60 16.12 9.81
CA LYS A 39 9.56 17.36 10.59
C LYS A 39 8.37 17.34 11.54
N LEU A 40 8.44 16.52 12.59
CA LEU A 40 7.33 16.30 13.52
C LEU A 40 6.73 17.59 14.07
N GLY A 41 7.58 18.57 14.47
CA GLY A 41 7.14 19.82 15.08
C GLY A 41 6.20 20.71 14.22
N VAL A 42 6.06 20.44 12.91
CA VAL A 42 5.18 21.23 12.03
C VAL A 42 3.89 20.52 11.66
N ILE A 43 3.79 19.20 11.88
CA ILE A 43 2.66 18.37 11.43
C ILE A 43 1.36 18.93 12.06
N ARG A 44 1.32 19.02 13.38
CA ARG A 44 0.14 19.47 14.10
C ARG A 44 -0.33 20.86 13.68
N ALA A 45 0.57 21.83 13.64
CA ALA A 45 0.23 23.21 13.25
C ALA A 45 -0.32 23.29 11.81
N ARG A 46 0.22 22.50 10.88
CA ARG A 46 -0.26 22.42 9.50
C ARG A 46 -1.67 21.83 9.43
N LEU A 47 -1.94 20.76 10.19
CA LEU A 47 -3.26 20.14 10.27
C LEU A 47 -4.28 21.05 10.92
N GLU A 48 -3.93 21.74 12.02
CA GLU A 48 -4.79 22.72 12.70
C GLU A 48 -5.16 23.89 11.78
N ASN A 49 -4.21 24.41 11.02
CA ASN A 49 -4.47 25.49 10.05
C ASN A 49 -5.40 25.04 8.92
N LEU A 50 -5.31 23.78 8.46
CA LEU A 50 -6.18 23.24 7.42
C LEU A 50 -7.54 22.84 7.98
N GLY A 51 -7.61 22.24 9.15
CA GLY A 51 -8.83 21.71 9.77
C GLY A 51 -9.50 20.58 8.97
N PRO A 52 -8.80 19.49 8.58
CA PRO A 52 -9.42 18.37 7.89
C PRO A 52 -10.32 17.57 8.83
N GLN A 53 -11.45 17.10 8.31
CA GLN A 53 -12.39 16.20 9.01
C GLN A 53 -12.04 14.71 8.77
N VAL A 54 -11.40 14.43 7.65
CA VAL A 54 -10.89 13.09 7.31
C VAL A 54 -9.48 13.25 6.77
N ILE A 55 -8.56 12.46 7.29
CA ILE A 55 -7.18 12.34 6.80
C ILE A 55 -6.98 10.94 6.24
N ILE A 56 -6.59 10.84 4.96
CA ILE A 56 -6.16 9.61 4.32
C ILE A 56 -4.63 9.66 4.26
N ASN A 57 -3.97 8.87 5.12
CA ASN A 57 -2.52 8.79 5.13
C ASN A 57 -2.03 7.66 4.21
N ALA A 58 -1.72 8.02 2.96
CA ALA A 58 -1.14 7.17 1.93
C ALA A 58 0.39 7.31 1.85
N SER A 59 1.02 7.98 2.82
CA SER A 59 2.47 8.17 2.87
C SER A 59 3.13 7.16 3.81
N ALA A 60 4.32 6.73 3.44
CA ALA A 60 5.17 5.88 4.27
C ALA A 60 6.64 5.97 3.80
N TYR A 61 7.56 5.60 4.69
CA TYR A 61 8.89 5.16 4.31
C TYR A 61 8.79 3.71 3.83
N THR A 62 8.98 3.46 2.54
CA THR A 62 8.73 2.15 1.91
C THR A 62 9.97 1.47 1.33
N ALA A 63 11.16 2.06 1.51
CA ALA A 63 12.43 1.49 1.05
C ALA A 63 12.85 0.37 2.03
N VAL A 64 12.28 -0.83 1.85
CA VAL A 64 12.37 -1.97 2.78
C VAL A 64 13.81 -2.31 3.13
N ASP A 65 14.71 -2.42 2.13
CA ASP A 65 16.12 -2.76 2.35
C ASP A 65 16.90 -1.62 3.00
N GLN A 66 16.63 -0.38 2.64
CA GLN A 66 17.28 0.79 3.25
C GLN A 66 16.80 1.02 4.69
N ALA A 67 15.60 0.59 5.04
CA ALA A 67 15.08 0.71 6.41
C ALA A 67 15.99 0.03 7.44
N GLU A 68 16.66 -1.06 7.07
CA GLU A 68 17.60 -1.76 7.95
C GLU A 68 18.80 -0.87 8.37
N GLN A 69 19.17 0.09 7.52
CA GLN A 69 20.25 1.05 7.78
C GLN A 69 19.71 2.42 8.25
N GLU A 70 18.47 2.76 7.88
CA GLU A 70 17.85 4.04 8.17
C GLU A 70 16.69 3.91 9.18
N THR A 71 16.89 3.08 10.21
CA THR A 71 15.88 2.76 11.24
C THR A 71 15.22 3.99 11.85
N ALA A 72 16.03 5.02 12.19
CA ALA A 72 15.52 6.25 12.77
C ALA A 72 14.58 7.00 11.82
N LEU A 73 14.90 7.03 10.52
CA LEU A 73 14.06 7.68 9.51
C LEU A 73 12.77 6.88 9.27
N ALA A 74 12.86 5.55 9.20
CA ALA A 74 11.69 4.68 9.08
C ALA A 74 10.73 4.88 10.25
N LEU A 75 11.22 4.92 11.49
CA LEU A 75 10.42 5.17 12.69
C LEU A 75 9.84 6.59 12.71
N ALA A 76 10.61 7.60 12.36
CA ALA A 76 10.13 8.99 12.31
C ALA A 76 8.92 9.15 11.38
N VAL A 77 8.96 8.50 10.19
CA VAL A 77 7.87 8.61 9.20
C VAL A 77 6.72 7.65 9.50
N ASN A 78 7.02 6.38 9.81
CA ASN A 78 6.01 5.32 9.90
C ASN A 78 5.38 5.19 11.29
N ARG A 79 6.02 5.70 12.35
CA ARG A 79 5.52 5.70 13.73
C ARG A 79 5.23 7.10 14.25
N ASP A 80 6.27 7.95 14.34
CA ASP A 80 6.17 9.21 15.10
C ASP A 80 5.24 10.21 14.39
N ALA A 81 5.40 10.41 13.08
CA ALA A 81 4.51 11.26 12.29
C ALA A 81 3.07 10.71 12.26
N VAL A 82 2.92 9.38 12.21
CA VAL A 82 1.59 8.73 12.28
C VAL A 82 0.94 8.99 13.64
N GLY A 83 1.70 8.89 14.74
CA GLY A 83 1.25 9.22 16.09
C GLY A 83 0.80 10.66 16.23
N GLU A 84 1.53 11.62 15.66
CA GLU A 84 1.14 13.04 15.63
C GLU A 84 -0.17 13.29 14.86
N ILE A 85 -0.33 12.64 13.68
CA ILE A 85 -1.56 12.73 12.90
C ILE A 85 -2.73 12.12 13.69
N ALA A 86 -2.54 10.96 14.31
CA ALA A 86 -3.57 10.30 15.11
C ALA A 86 -3.96 11.12 16.35
N SER A 87 -2.99 11.70 17.04
CA SER A 87 -3.20 12.60 18.18
C SER A 87 -3.99 13.86 17.78
N TYR A 88 -3.68 14.45 16.61
CA TYR A 88 -4.49 15.53 16.05
C TYR A 88 -5.93 15.09 15.81
N CYS A 89 -6.13 13.92 15.15
CA CYS A 89 -7.48 13.41 14.86
C CYS A 89 -8.29 13.18 16.15
N ALA A 90 -7.66 12.62 17.19
CA ALA A 90 -8.31 12.43 18.49
C ALA A 90 -8.75 13.76 19.14
N ALA A 91 -7.88 14.79 19.05
CA ALA A 91 -8.14 16.10 19.69
C ALA A 91 -9.29 16.87 19.04
N VAL A 92 -9.55 16.71 17.74
CA VAL A 92 -10.57 17.46 16.99
C VAL A 92 -11.73 16.60 16.47
N ASP A 93 -11.81 15.33 16.90
CA ASP A 93 -12.79 14.33 16.45
C ASP A 93 -12.77 14.13 14.92
N ALA A 94 -11.59 14.23 14.29
CA ALA A 94 -11.39 13.89 12.90
C ALA A 94 -11.16 12.38 12.73
N VAL A 95 -11.31 11.89 11.51
CA VAL A 95 -11.12 10.48 11.15
C VAL A 95 -9.77 10.27 10.48
N LEU A 96 -9.06 9.19 10.87
CA LEU A 96 -7.83 8.76 10.22
C LEU A 96 -8.04 7.45 9.45
N ILE A 97 -7.79 7.48 8.14
CA ILE A 97 -7.66 6.28 7.30
C ILE A 97 -6.17 6.11 7.00
N HIS A 98 -5.58 5.01 7.49
CA HIS A 98 -4.14 4.76 7.39
C HIS A 98 -3.84 3.47 6.64
N VAL A 99 -2.89 3.52 5.71
CA VAL A 99 -2.46 2.34 4.97
C VAL A 99 -1.23 1.73 5.63
N SER A 100 -1.35 0.44 5.97
CA SER A 100 -0.29 -0.38 6.56
C SER A 100 0.16 -1.49 5.60
N THR A 101 0.83 -2.52 6.09
CA THR A 101 1.53 -3.52 5.29
C THR A 101 1.36 -4.94 5.82
N ASP A 102 1.48 -5.91 4.93
CA ASP A 102 1.65 -7.35 5.19
C ASP A 102 2.97 -7.69 5.93
N TYR A 103 3.99 -6.84 5.86
CA TYR A 103 5.28 -7.02 6.55
C TYR A 103 5.19 -6.95 8.08
N VAL A 104 4.01 -6.72 8.64
CA VAL A 104 3.77 -6.86 10.09
C VAL A 104 3.74 -8.31 10.55
N PHE A 105 3.65 -9.27 9.63
CA PHE A 105 3.62 -10.71 9.90
C PHE A 105 4.98 -11.37 9.71
N ASP A 106 5.18 -12.56 10.32
CA ASP A 106 6.45 -13.30 10.28
C ASP A 106 6.65 -14.14 9.00
N GLY A 107 5.61 -14.37 8.23
CA GLY A 107 5.70 -15.17 7.02
C GLY A 107 5.63 -16.68 7.24
N ALA A 108 5.24 -17.15 8.44
CA ALA A 108 5.20 -18.57 8.79
C ALA A 108 3.84 -19.24 8.54
N ALA A 109 2.83 -18.50 8.09
CA ALA A 109 1.51 -19.06 7.79
C ALA A 109 1.52 -19.92 6.50
N SER A 110 0.47 -20.72 6.35
CA SER A 110 0.18 -21.52 5.13
C SER A 110 -1.20 -21.16 4.53
N ALA A 111 -1.84 -20.15 5.07
CA ALA A 111 -3.12 -19.60 4.60
C ALA A 111 -3.08 -18.07 4.73
N PRO A 112 -3.93 -17.33 4.01
CA PRO A 112 -3.98 -15.87 4.12
C PRO A 112 -4.19 -15.40 5.56
N TYR A 113 -3.40 -14.40 5.99
CA TYR A 113 -3.51 -13.82 7.32
C TYR A 113 -4.83 -13.07 7.48
N VAL A 114 -5.53 -13.34 8.57
CA VAL A 114 -6.69 -12.55 9.03
C VAL A 114 -6.25 -11.43 9.96
N GLU A 115 -7.11 -10.43 10.20
CA GLU A 115 -6.75 -9.24 11.00
C GLU A 115 -6.45 -9.57 12.48
N THR A 116 -6.93 -10.70 12.97
CA THR A 116 -6.69 -11.18 14.35
C THR A 116 -5.43 -12.04 14.49
N ALA A 117 -4.72 -12.32 13.40
CA ALA A 117 -3.47 -13.08 13.47
C ALA A 117 -2.38 -12.28 14.21
N ASP A 118 -1.55 -13.00 14.96
CA ASP A 118 -0.45 -12.41 15.70
C ASP A 118 0.56 -11.76 14.75
N THR A 119 0.99 -10.57 15.10
CA THR A 119 2.01 -9.83 14.36
C THR A 119 3.40 -10.12 14.91
N ASN A 120 4.38 -10.34 14.03
CA ASN A 120 5.77 -10.58 14.37
C ASN A 120 6.69 -10.14 13.21
N PRO A 121 6.86 -8.81 12.99
CA PRO A 121 7.62 -8.29 11.88
C PRO A 121 9.09 -8.71 11.94
N GLN A 122 9.65 -9.16 10.82
CA GLN A 122 11.00 -9.71 10.74
C GLN A 122 12.06 -8.66 10.35
N GLY A 123 11.66 -7.45 9.95
CA GLY A 123 12.54 -6.36 9.55
C GLY A 123 12.07 -5.00 10.05
N VAL A 124 12.93 -4.01 9.92
CA VAL A 124 12.70 -2.64 10.41
C VAL A 124 11.48 -1.99 9.75
N TYR A 125 11.27 -2.20 8.45
CA TYR A 125 10.10 -1.65 7.76
C TYR A 125 8.79 -2.14 8.41
N GLY A 126 8.61 -3.46 8.53
CA GLY A 126 7.43 -4.05 9.14
C GLY A 126 7.24 -3.58 10.59
N ALA A 127 8.31 -3.59 11.39
CA ALA A 127 8.29 -3.12 12.77
C ALA A 127 7.89 -1.65 12.90
N SER A 128 8.41 -0.78 12.01
CA SER A 128 8.07 0.64 12.01
C SER A 128 6.59 0.90 11.65
N LYS A 129 6.05 0.14 10.69
CA LYS A 129 4.64 0.22 10.30
C LYS A 129 3.72 -0.27 11.41
N LEU A 130 4.05 -1.42 12.04
CA LEU A 130 3.31 -1.94 13.19
C LEU A 130 3.30 -0.94 14.36
N ALA A 131 4.43 -0.32 14.65
CA ALA A 131 4.51 0.72 15.68
C ALA A 131 3.60 1.93 15.36
N GLY A 132 3.41 2.27 14.07
CA GLY A 132 2.43 3.25 13.64
C GLY A 132 0.98 2.82 13.87
N GLU A 133 0.63 1.56 13.58
CA GLU A 133 -0.69 1.01 13.89
C GLU A 133 -0.99 1.09 15.41
N GLN A 134 0.00 0.73 16.22
CA GLN A 134 -0.09 0.80 17.69
C GLN A 134 -0.27 2.25 18.18
N ALA A 135 0.44 3.21 17.59
CA ALA A 135 0.29 4.62 17.91
C ALA A 135 -1.12 5.15 17.56
N ILE A 136 -1.70 4.72 16.44
CA ILE A 136 -3.08 5.04 16.07
C ILE A 136 -4.06 4.46 17.10
N ALA A 137 -3.94 3.18 17.43
CA ALA A 137 -4.82 2.52 18.40
C ALA A 137 -4.74 3.19 19.77
N ALA A 138 -3.53 3.54 20.23
CA ALA A 138 -3.30 4.20 21.51
C ALA A 138 -3.85 5.64 21.57
N SER A 139 -3.99 6.33 20.44
CA SER A 139 -4.49 7.71 20.38
C SER A 139 -5.97 7.85 20.72
N GLY A 140 -6.76 6.78 20.58
CA GLY A 140 -8.21 6.79 20.75
C GLY A 140 -8.98 7.49 19.63
N CYS A 141 -8.35 7.92 18.53
CA CYS A 141 -9.05 8.53 17.40
C CYS A 141 -9.93 7.50 16.64
N ARG A 142 -10.98 7.98 15.99
CA ARG A 142 -11.75 7.18 15.04
C ARG A 142 -10.86 6.87 13.84
N HIS A 143 -10.63 5.60 13.55
CA HIS A 143 -9.70 5.22 12.49
C HIS A 143 -10.11 3.96 11.72
N LEU A 144 -9.62 3.88 10.50
CA LEU A 144 -9.53 2.67 9.70
C LEU A 144 -8.05 2.46 9.36
N ILE A 145 -7.52 1.28 9.70
CA ILE A 145 -6.19 0.84 9.26
C ILE A 145 -6.41 -0.22 8.19
N LEU A 146 -5.82 -0.03 7.00
CA LEU A 146 -5.85 -1.00 5.92
C LEU A 146 -4.46 -1.56 5.72
N ARG A 147 -4.22 -2.82 6.11
CA ARG A 147 -3.03 -3.56 5.68
C ARG A 147 -3.22 -3.99 4.25
N THR A 148 -2.20 -3.79 3.44
CA THR A 148 -2.16 -4.17 2.03
C THR A 148 -0.83 -4.82 1.68
N ALA A 149 -0.73 -5.44 0.51
CA ALA A 149 0.44 -6.18 0.06
C ALA A 149 0.76 -5.87 -1.40
N TRP A 150 2.04 -5.88 -1.77
CA TRP A 150 2.54 -5.87 -3.15
C TRP A 150 1.85 -4.86 -4.07
N VAL A 151 1.73 -3.61 -3.61
CA VAL A 151 1.02 -2.56 -4.34
C VAL A 151 1.72 -2.20 -5.63
N PHE A 152 0.99 -2.24 -6.73
CA PHE A 152 1.45 -1.83 -8.05
C PHE A 152 0.49 -0.88 -8.76
N SER A 153 1.01 -0.09 -9.69
CA SER A 153 0.26 0.90 -10.46
C SER A 153 1.06 1.37 -11.67
N PRO A 154 0.49 2.16 -12.60
CA PRO A 154 1.27 2.81 -13.65
C PRO A 154 2.19 3.92 -13.10
N TYR A 155 2.02 4.30 -11.84
CA TYR A 155 2.75 5.39 -11.19
C TYR A 155 3.93 4.90 -10.36
N GLY A 156 4.92 5.78 -10.11
CA GLY A 156 6.06 5.51 -9.25
C GLY A 156 6.92 4.35 -9.71
N GLN A 157 7.67 3.74 -8.79
CA GLN A 157 8.45 2.53 -9.00
C GLN A 157 7.76 1.36 -8.31
N ASN A 158 7.66 0.21 -8.98
CA ASN A 158 7.06 -1.00 -8.45
C ASN A 158 7.53 -2.23 -9.24
N PHE A 159 7.13 -3.41 -8.79
CA PHE A 159 7.55 -4.68 -9.38
C PHE A 159 7.12 -4.80 -10.85
N LEU A 160 5.86 -4.46 -11.20
CA LEU A 160 5.36 -4.53 -12.58
C LEU A 160 6.25 -3.71 -13.53
N LYS A 161 6.54 -2.44 -13.18
CA LYS A 161 7.38 -1.57 -14.02
C LYS A 161 8.82 -2.07 -14.09
N THR A 162 9.33 -2.65 -13.00
CA THR A 162 10.66 -3.26 -12.99
C THR A 162 10.71 -4.46 -13.93
N MET A 163 9.69 -5.33 -13.91
CA MET A 163 9.62 -6.47 -14.83
C MET A 163 9.55 -6.02 -16.28
N LEU A 164 8.70 -5.05 -16.63
CA LEU A 164 8.61 -4.53 -17.99
C LEU A 164 9.95 -3.96 -18.47
N ARG A 165 10.64 -3.18 -17.66
CA ARG A 165 11.95 -2.64 -18.01
C ARG A 165 12.98 -3.75 -18.24
N LEU A 166 13.10 -4.69 -17.30
CA LEU A 166 14.07 -5.78 -17.40
C LEU A 166 13.74 -6.73 -18.56
N GLY A 167 12.45 -6.99 -18.79
CA GLY A 167 12.00 -7.83 -19.92
C GLY A 167 12.29 -7.22 -21.28
N GLY A 168 12.35 -5.87 -21.39
CA GLY A 168 12.79 -5.19 -22.59
C GLY A 168 14.32 -5.14 -22.77
N GLU A 169 15.09 -5.43 -21.72
CA GLU A 169 16.55 -5.34 -21.70
C GLU A 169 17.25 -6.71 -21.73
N ARG A 170 16.55 -7.82 -21.44
CA ARG A 170 17.15 -9.15 -21.20
C ARG A 170 16.29 -10.25 -21.77
N ASP A 171 16.92 -11.23 -22.40
CA ASP A 171 16.27 -12.43 -22.95
C ASP A 171 15.91 -13.46 -21.87
N THR A 172 16.59 -13.41 -20.73
CA THR A 172 16.35 -14.31 -19.60
C THR A 172 16.30 -13.55 -18.28
N LEU A 173 15.29 -13.83 -17.47
CA LEU A 173 15.13 -13.30 -16.11
C LEU A 173 14.98 -14.45 -15.10
N SER A 174 15.41 -14.22 -13.87
CA SER A 174 15.19 -15.13 -12.74
C SER A 174 14.37 -14.40 -11.67
N VAL A 175 13.29 -15.02 -11.21
CA VAL A 175 12.34 -14.43 -10.25
C VAL A 175 12.04 -15.42 -9.13
N VAL A 176 11.99 -14.93 -7.89
CA VAL A 176 11.75 -15.74 -6.69
C VAL A 176 10.36 -16.37 -6.73
N ALA A 177 10.29 -17.69 -6.47
CA ALA A 177 9.08 -18.48 -6.56
C ALA A 177 8.58 -19.04 -5.22
N ASP A 178 9.35 -18.89 -4.14
CA ASP A 178 9.06 -19.39 -2.80
C ASP A 178 8.65 -18.28 -1.81
N GLN A 179 8.36 -17.07 -2.30
CA GLN A 179 7.72 -15.99 -1.55
C GLN A 179 6.32 -15.77 -2.11
N ILE A 180 5.30 -15.96 -1.26
CA ILE A 180 3.89 -15.88 -1.65
C ILE A 180 3.23 -14.66 -1.02
N GLY A 181 2.51 -13.89 -1.83
CA GLY A 181 1.79 -12.69 -1.40
C GLY A 181 0.58 -12.40 -2.27
N SER A 182 -0.05 -11.24 -2.09
CA SER A 182 -1.24 -10.82 -2.83
C SER A 182 -0.97 -9.53 -3.59
N PRO A 183 -0.67 -9.57 -4.91
CA PRO A 183 -0.51 -8.35 -5.69
C PRO A 183 -1.77 -7.49 -5.65
N THR A 184 -1.63 -6.21 -5.31
CA THR A 184 -2.76 -5.29 -5.13
C THR A 184 -2.64 -4.11 -6.08
N PHE A 185 -3.63 -3.93 -6.95
CA PHE A 185 -3.69 -2.76 -7.81
C PHE A 185 -4.05 -1.51 -6.99
N ALA A 186 -3.23 -0.46 -7.07
CA ALA A 186 -3.44 0.76 -6.29
C ALA A 186 -4.76 1.50 -6.66
N GLY A 187 -5.28 1.28 -7.86
CA GLY A 187 -6.60 1.78 -8.25
C GLY A 187 -7.72 1.16 -7.43
N ASP A 188 -7.72 -0.17 -7.26
CA ASP A 188 -8.72 -0.88 -6.47
C ASP A 188 -8.60 -0.53 -4.97
N LEU A 189 -7.37 -0.40 -4.45
CA LEU A 189 -7.13 0.06 -3.08
C LEU A 189 -7.67 1.49 -2.89
N ALA A 190 -7.55 2.36 -3.89
CA ALA A 190 -8.11 3.70 -3.84
C ALA A 190 -9.64 3.66 -3.83
N GLU A 191 -10.28 2.84 -4.68
CA GLU A 191 -11.74 2.64 -4.68
C GLU A 191 -12.23 2.05 -3.35
N ALA A 192 -11.47 1.09 -2.77
CA ALA A 192 -11.77 0.54 -1.45
C ALA A 192 -11.76 1.63 -0.36
N ILE A 193 -10.77 2.51 -0.36
CA ILE A 193 -10.73 3.67 0.56
C ILE A 193 -11.92 4.60 0.32
N VAL A 194 -12.26 4.91 -0.94
CA VAL A 194 -13.41 5.75 -1.28
C VAL A 194 -14.72 5.15 -0.78
N ALA A 195 -14.89 3.82 -0.86
CA ALA A 195 -16.07 3.13 -0.36
C ALA A 195 -16.28 3.32 1.16
N THR A 196 -15.20 3.48 1.94
CA THR A 196 -15.31 3.76 3.39
C THR A 196 -15.81 5.16 3.71
N LEU A 197 -15.71 6.13 2.78
CA LEU A 197 -16.02 7.53 3.07
C LEU A 197 -17.53 7.81 3.23
N LYS A 198 -18.38 6.99 2.62
CA LYS A 198 -19.84 7.12 2.80
C LYS A 198 -20.26 6.78 4.24
N PRO A 199 -19.95 5.58 4.79
CA PRO A 199 -20.27 5.27 6.19
C PRO A 199 -19.54 6.19 7.19
N VAL A 200 -18.33 6.67 6.88
CA VAL A 200 -17.65 7.70 7.69
C VAL A 200 -18.47 8.98 7.77
N ARG A 201 -18.99 9.47 6.64
CA ARG A 201 -19.81 10.69 6.58
C ARG A 201 -21.15 10.52 7.30
N GLU A 202 -21.75 9.34 7.21
CA GLU A 202 -23.04 9.01 7.80
C GLU A 202 -22.94 8.70 9.31
N GLY A 203 -21.74 8.55 9.84
CA GLY A 203 -21.51 8.24 11.26
C GLY A 203 -21.72 6.76 11.62
N ASP A 204 -21.86 5.90 10.63
CA ASP A 204 -22.12 4.45 10.76
C ASP A 204 -20.95 3.63 10.23
N CYS A 205 -19.72 4.03 10.57
CA CYS A 205 -18.51 3.35 10.13
C CYS A 205 -18.05 2.31 11.16
N ALA A 206 -17.80 1.08 10.70
CA ALA A 206 -17.18 0.05 11.52
C ALA A 206 -15.68 0.31 11.61
N TRP A 207 -15.27 0.97 12.71
CA TRP A 207 -13.87 1.36 12.94
C TRP A 207 -12.95 0.17 13.21
N GLY A 208 -11.68 0.34 12.93
CA GLY A 208 -10.62 -0.60 13.30
C GLY A 208 -9.71 -1.03 12.16
N LEU A 209 -9.15 -2.23 12.32
CA LEU A 209 -8.17 -2.84 11.43
C LEU A 209 -8.85 -3.73 10.39
N TYR A 210 -8.43 -3.59 9.15
CA TYR A 210 -8.86 -4.37 8.00
C TYR A 210 -7.69 -4.77 7.12
N HIS A 211 -7.87 -5.84 6.35
CA HIS A 211 -7.00 -6.20 5.24
C HIS A 211 -7.69 -5.87 3.92
N TYR A 212 -6.93 -5.31 2.97
CA TYR A 212 -7.36 -5.15 1.59
C TYR A 212 -6.20 -5.44 0.64
N ALA A 213 -6.31 -6.51 -0.11
CA ALA A 213 -5.27 -6.99 -1.00
C ALA A 213 -5.86 -7.70 -2.24
N GLY A 214 -4.99 -8.20 -3.10
CA GLY A 214 -5.35 -8.99 -4.28
C GLY A 214 -6.16 -10.23 -3.94
N ASP A 215 -6.98 -10.69 -4.88
CA ASP A 215 -7.93 -11.80 -4.77
C ASP A 215 -7.28 -13.19 -4.83
N ALA A 216 -5.95 -13.26 -5.00
CA ALA A 216 -5.20 -14.50 -5.06
C ALA A 216 -3.87 -14.41 -4.30
N SER A 217 -3.42 -15.58 -3.82
CA SER A 217 -2.07 -15.78 -3.26
C SER A 217 -1.18 -16.34 -4.37
N VAL A 218 -0.15 -15.59 -4.77
CA VAL A 218 0.77 -15.96 -5.85
C VAL A 218 2.22 -15.65 -5.46
N SER A 219 3.17 -16.33 -6.12
CA SER A 219 4.60 -16.00 -5.98
C SER A 219 4.98 -14.76 -6.82
N TRP A 220 6.15 -14.15 -6.53
CA TRP A 220 6.72 -13.13 -7.42
C TRP A 220 6.95 -13.66 -8.83
N TYR A 221 7.33 -14.94 -8.95
CA TYR A 221 7.49 -15.61 -10.24
C TYR A 221 6.17 -15.67 -11.03
N GLU A 222 5.08 -16.13 -10.40
CA GLU A 222 3.76 -16.18 -11.04
C GLU A 222 3.25 -14.78 -11.40
N PHE A 223 3.48 -13.79 -10.54
CA PHE A 223 3.14 -12.40 -10.84
C PHE A 223 3.93 -11.87 -12.04
N ALA A 224 5.24 -12.16 -12.14
CA ALA A 224 6.06 -11.80 -13.29
C ALA A 224 5.60 -12.48 -14.59
N CYS A 225 5.28 -13.78 -14.54
CA CYS A 225 4.78 -14.53 -15.69
C CYS A 225 3.46 -13.93 -16.21
N GLU A 226 2.52 -13.58 -15.34
CA GLU A 226 1.26 -12.94 -15.73
C GLU A 226 1.49 -11.55 -16.34
N ILE A 227 2.40 -10.74 -15.75
CA ILE A 227 2.79 -9.44 -16.32
C ILE A 227 3.30 -9.61 -17.75
N PHE A 228 4.22 -10.55 -17.99
CA PHE A 228 4.80 -10.77 -19.30
C PHE A 228 3.79 -11.34 -20.30
N ALA A 229 2.93 -12.26 -19.89
CA ALA A 229 1.88 -12.80 -20.75
C ALA A 229 0.96 -11.68 -21.27
N GLN A 230 0.47 -10.79 -20.40
CA GLN A 230 -0.37 -9.67 -20.81
C GLN A 230 0.41 -8.61 -21.60
N ALA A 231 1.66 -8.33 -21.21
CA ALA A 231 2.52 -7.36 -21.89
C ALA A 231 2.81 -7.77 -23.34
N GLN A 232 3.09 -9.06 -23.57
CA GLN A 232 3.32 -9.60 -24.92
C GLN A 232 2.11 -9.41 -25.83
N HIS A 233 0.90 -9.67 -25.33
CA HIS A 233 -0.35 -9.45 -26.09
C HIS A 233 -0.58 -7.98 -26.43
N MET A 234 0.00 -7.06 -25.68
CA MET A 234 -0.10 -5.61 -25.91
C MET A 234 1.09 -5.03 -26.70
N GLY A 235 2.01 -5.89 -27.18
CA GLY A 235 3.14 -5.50 -28.00
C GLY A 235 4.35 -4.93 -27.25
N PHE A 236 4.43 -5.16 -25.95
CA PHE A 236 5.65 -4.86 -25.19
C PHE A 236 6.71 -5.94 -25.44
N SER A 237 7.98 -5.55 -25.37
CA SER A 237 9.09 -6.51 -25.35
C SER A 237 9.09 -7.26 -24.02
N VAL A 238 9.23 -8.58 -24.09
CA VAL A 238 9.26 -9.48 -22.94
C VAL A 238 10.45 -10.43 -23.06
N PRO A 239 10.94 -11.01 -21.96
CA PRO A 239 12.05 -11.99 -22.03
C PRO A 239 11.58 -13.30 -22.68
N ASP A 240 12.50 -14.02 -23.35
CA ASP A 240 12.24 -15.34 -23.91
C ASP A 240 12.03 -16.40 -22.82
N THR A 241 12.69 -16.21 -21.66
CA THR A 241 12.67 -17.18 -20.55
C THR A 241 12.58 -16.47 -19.21
N VAL A 242 11.68 -16.97 -18.33
CA VAL A 242 11.61 -16.58 -16.92
C VAL A 242 11.86 -17.83 -16.07
N ASN A 243 12.96 -17.81 -15.30
CA ASN A 243 13.34 -18.92 -14.42
C ASN A 243 12.79 -18.67 -13.01
N ALA A 244 12.20 -19.73 -12.43
CA ALA A 244 11.87 -19.74 -11.02
C ALA A 244 13.13 -20.01 -10.20
N ILE A 245 13.40 -19.19 -9.19
CA ILE A 245 14.52 -19.37 -8.25
C ILE A 245 14.00 -19.32 -6.81
N SER A 246 14.79 -19.84 -5.88
CA SER A 246 14.52 -19.74 -4.45
C SER A 246 14.97 -18.41 -3.85
N THR A 247 14.44 -18.04 -2.68
CA THR A 247 14.88 -16.89 -1.89
C THR A 247 16.39 -16.94 -1.59
N SER A 248 16.95 -18.13 -1.37
CA SER A 248 18.39 -18.30 -1.09
C SER A 248 19.30 -17.93 -2.27
N GLU A 249 18.78 -17.97 -3.50
CA GLU A 249 19.48 -17.56 -4.71
C GLU A 249 19.39 -16.05 -4.97
N TYR A 250 18.55 -15.34 -4.22
CA TYR A 250 18.37 -13.89 -4.33
C TYR A 250 18.46 -13.19 -2.95
N PRO A 251 19.64 -13.15 -2.34
CA PRO A 251 19.79 -12.55 -1.00
C PRO A 251 19.48 -11.06 -1.02
N THR A 252 18.73 -10.60 -0.02
CA THR A 252 18.36 -9.18 0.18
C THR A 252 18.75 -8.71 1.58
N PRO A 253 19.05 -7.39 1.78
CA PRO A 253 19.40 -6.86 3.09
C PRO A 253 18.33 -7.08 4.16
N ALA A 254 17.06 -6.82 3.83
CA ALA A 254 15.95 -7.09 4.73
C ALA A 254 15.39 -8.50 4.49
N PRO A 255 14.99 -9.22 5.55
CA PRO A 255 14.26 -10.48 5.41
C PRO A 255 12.94 -10.28 4.66
N ARG A 256 12.61 -11.24 3.78
CA ARG A 256 11.32 -11.26 3.09
C ARG A 256 10.48 -12.42 3.64
N PRO A 257 9.21 -12.19 4.01
CA PRO A 257 8.35 -13.26 4.47
C PRO A 257 8.12 -14.29 3.35
N ALA A 258 8.21 -15.59 3.68
CA ALA A 258 7.90 -16.64 2.72
C ALA A 258 6.39 -16.65 2.36
N TRP A 259 5.55 -16.22 3.30
CA TRP A 259 4.10 -16.10 3.10
C TRP A 259 3.61 -14.76 3.65
N SER A 260 2.98 -13.93 2.82
CA SER A 260 2.42 -12.63 3.23
C SER A 260 1.02 -12.35 2.67
N ALA A 261 0.35 -13.37 2.12
CA ALA A 261 -1.00 -13.21 1.60
C ALA A 261 -1.98 -12.79 2.70
N LEU A 262 -2.90 -11.88 2.38
CA LEU A 262 -3.88 -11.31 3.29
C LEU A 262 -5.31 -11.77 2.93
N ASP A 263 -6.12 -12.06 3.94
CA ASP A 263 -7.56 -12.29 3.79
C ASP A 263 -8.33 -10.96 3.87
N SER A 264 -9.01 -10.58 2.80
CA SER A 264 -9.80 -9.36 2.70
C SER A 264 -11.30 -9.57 2.98
N SER A 265 -11.71 -10.77 3.40
CA SER A 265 -13.13 -11.13 3.57
C SER A 265 -13.88 -10.22 4.54
N LYS A 266 -13.22 -9.79 5.62
CA LYS A 266 -13.79 -8.85 6.59
C LYS A 266 -14.08 -7.50 5.94
N PHE A 267 -13.15 -6.95 5.18
CA PHE A 267 -13.34 -5.68 4.47
C PHE A 267 -14.47 -5.77 3.47
N THR A 268 -14.47 -6.82 2.65
CA THR A 268 -15.54 -7.09 1.67
C THR A 268 -16.91 -7.21 2.32
N GLY A 269 -17.01 -7.93 3.43
CA GLY A 269 -18.27 -8.13 4.17
C GLY A 269 -18.82 -6.83 4.79
N VAL A 270 -17.95 -5.92 5.21
CA VAL A 270 -18.34 -4.66 5.87
C VAL A 270 -18.60 -3.54 4.87
N PHE A 271 -17.75 -3.37 3.87
CA PHE A 271 -17.80 -2.23 2.95
C PHE A 271 -18.34 -2.58 1.56
N GLY A 272 -18.62 -3.85 1.29
CA GLY A 272 -19.17 -4.31 0.02
C GLY A 272 -18.20 -4.26 -1.17
N GLN A 273 -16.93 -3.99 -0.91
CA GLN A 273 -15.89 -3.87 -1.95
C GLN A 273 -15.16 -5.21 -2.10
N PRO A 274 -15.11 -5.82 -3.30
CA PRO A 274 -14.36 -7.06 -3.51
C PRO A 274 -12.86 -6.82 -3.35
N SER A 275 -12.10 -7.90 -3.12
CA SER A 275 -10.63 -7.89 -3.19
C SER A 275 -10.16 -7.37 -4.55
N SER A 276 -8.93 -6.88 -4.63
CA SER A 276 -8.38 -6.34 -5.87
C SER A 276 -8.23 -7.42 -6.94
N ASP A 277 -8.81 -7.21 -8.13
CA ASP A 277 -8.54 -8.00 -9.33
C ASP A 277 -7.18 -7.59 -9.91
N TRP A 278 -6.12 -8.21 -9.39
CA TRP A 278 -4.76 -7.86 -9.77
C TRP A 278 -4.47 -8.12 -11.27
N ARG A 279 -5.16 -9.07 -11.93
CA ARG A 279 -5.00 -9.32 -13.35
C ARG A 279 -5.60 -8.20 -14.21
N ALA A 280 -6.79 -7.76 -13.88
CA ALA A 280 -7.39 -6.57 -14.48
C ALA A 280 -6.56 -5.30 -14.18
N GLY A 281 -5.96 -5.24 -12.98
CA GLY A 281 -5.02 -4.19 -12.59
C GLY A 281 -3.77 -4.15 -13.47
N ILE A 282 -3.17 -5.30 -13.83
CA ILE A 282 -2.05 -5.39 -14.78
C ILE A 282 -2.48 -4.81 -16.13
N THR A 283 -3.63 -5.28 -16.67
CA THR A 283 -4.18 -4.77 -17.92
C THR A 283 -4.30 -3.26 -17.93
N THR A 284 -4.87 -2.69 -16.86
CA THR A 284 -5.03 -1.24 -16.69
C THR A 284 -3.67 -0.51 -16.67
N CYS A 285 -2.68 -1.06 -15.97
CA CYS A 285 -1.34 -0.50 -15.92
C CYS A 285 -0.67 -0.51 -17.31
N LEU A 286 -0.74 -1.62 -18.03
CA LEU A 286 -0.15 -1.76 -19.36
C LEU A 286 -0.77 -0.79 -20.37
N GLN A 287 -2.09 -0.64 -20.35
CA GLN A 287 -2.80 0.33 -21.19
C GLN A 287 -2.32 1.76 -20.93
N ALA A 288 -2.21 2.14 -19.65
CA ALA A 288 -1.74 3.48 -19.28
C ALA A 288 -0.28 3.72 -19.72
N LEU A 289 0.60 2.72 -19.54
CA LEU A 289 2.01 2.82 -19.93
C LEU A 289 2.20 2.82 -21.45
N GLY A 290 1.43 2.01 -22.19
CA GLY A 290 1.46 1.97 -23.66
C GLY A 290 0.97 3.27 -24.33
N GLN A 291 0.10 4.05 -23.66
CA GLN A 291 -0.33 5.37 -24.12
C GLN A 291 0.75 6.46 -23.94
N LEU A 292 1.63 6.30 -22.95
CA LEU A 292 2.72 7.23 -22.67
C LEU A 292 3.93 7.02 -23.60
N SER A 293 3.98 5.88 -24.30
CA SER A 293 5.09 5.51 -25.20
C SER A 293 4.81 5.86 -26.67
N LYS A 294 3.64 6.39 -26.97
CA LYS A 294 3.23 6.94 -28.29
C LYS A 294 3.27 8.45 -28.29
#